data_cc83295019b1dc709af68d54d3d404d0
#
_entry.id   cc83295019b1dc709af68d54d3d404d0
#
_cell.length_a   1.000
_cell.length_b   1.000
_cell.length_c   1.000
_cell.angle_alpha   90.00
_cell.angle_beta   90.00
_cell.angle_gamma   90.00
#
_symmetry.space_group_name_H-M   'P 1'
#
loop_
_entity.id
_entity.type
_entity.pdbx_description
1 polymer ?
#
loop_
_entity_poly.entity_id
_entity_poly.type
_entity_poly.pdbx_seq_one_letter_code
_entity_poly.pdbx_strand_id
1 'polypeptide(L)'
;MFNAVVVRKSASNVSYKVEKVDESHLSKGDVLVKVVYSSINYKDMLALQYKGGVIRDYPMIPGIDFAGIVESSSNDKFKEGDNVLVTGYDVGVTHTGGFSEYAQVPGEWIVPIPQEMSIKESMVYGTAGFTAALSIFELEKYGMNIKSQPEILVSGATGGVGSVAIQILHKIGYENITAIVRKEKQIEIAKKLGAKQVIIIEDDNKPLKKGIFDYFLDTVGSNVTLYGLKRLNYQGVATVCGNVAGNSLNANILPFILRGIKLIGIDSVYVDHNIREDIW
;
A
#
# COMPACT_ATOMS: atom_id res chain seq x y z
N MET A 1 8.79 -23.82 -19.33
CA MET A 1 9.72 -22.65 -19.43
C MET A 1 8.91 -21.40 -19.71
N PHE A 2 9.08 -20.37 -18.90
CA PHE A 2 8.36 -19.08 -18.94
C PHE A 2 9.30 -17.93 -18.59
N ASN A 3 8.90 -16.69 -18.87
CA ASN A 3 9.71 -15.51 -18.57
C ASN A 3 9.49 -15.04 -17.14
N ALA A 4 10.57 -14.66 -16.46
CA ALA A 4 10.53 -14.03 -15.14
C ALA A 4 11.65 -12.99 -15.01
N VAL A 5 11.41 -11.95 -14.22
CA VAL A 5 12.48 -11.07 -13.73
C VAL A 5 13.21 -11.78 -12.61
N VAL A 6 14.50 -12.03 -12.77
CA VAL A 6 15.32 -12.69 -11.74
C VAL A 6 16.32 -11.69 -11.19
N VAL A 7 16.28 -11.49 -9.88
CA VAL A 7 17.20 -10.62 -9.14
C VAL A 7 18.28 -11.45 -8.49
N ARG A 8 19.54 -11.03 -8.66
CA ARG A 8 20.71 -11.66 -8.06
C ARG A 8 21.55 -10.64 -7.31
N LYS A 9 22.17 -11.08 -6.24
CA LYS A 9 23.06 -10.26 -5.41
C LYS A 9 24.48 -10.81 -5.44
N SER A 10 25.43 -9.92 -5.64
CA SER A 10 26.86 -10.15 -5.45
C SER A 10 27.36 -9.38 -4.23
N ALA A 11 28.64 -9.50 -3.90
CA ALA A 11 29.25 -8.79 -2.77
C ALA A 11 29.09 -7.26 -2.81
N SER A 12 28.93 -6.66 -3.99
CA SER A 12 28.91 -5.20 -4.18
C SER A 12 27.73 -4.67 -4.99
N ASN A 13 26.90 -5.55 -5.57
CA ASN A 13 25.86 -5.12 -6.50
C ASN A 13 24.62 -6.03 -6.47
N VAL A 14 23.51 -5.49 -6.91
CA VAL A 14 22.29 -6.21 -7.28
C VAL A 14 22.07 -6.06 -8.78
N SER A 15 21.85 -7.18 -9.45
CA SER A 15 21.53 -7.21 -10.88
C SER A 15 20.18 -7.88 -11.09
N TYR A 16 19.47 -7.48 -12.15
CA TYR A 16 18.20 -8.07 -12.53
C TYR A 16 18.06 -8.13 -14.05
N LYS A 17 17.43 -9.16 -14.52
CA LYS A 17 17.12 -9.32 -15.96
C LYS A 17 15.91 -10.26 -16.14
N VAL A 18 15.28 -10.17 -17.31
CA VAL A 18 14.29 -11.15 -17.74
C VAL A 18 15.02 -12.41 -18.20
N GLU A 19 14.65 -13.55 -17.65
CA GLU A 19 15.22 -14.87 -17.98
C GLU A 19 14.12 -15.88 -18.25
N LYS A 20 14.42 -16.92 -19.02
CA LYS A 20 13.57 -18.11 -19.10
C LYS A 20 13.91 -19.04 -17.95
N VAL A 21 12.91 -19.32 -17.14
CA VAL A 21 12.97 -20.22 -15.99
C VAL A 21 11.93 -21.35 -16.14
N ASP A 22 12.00 -22.34 -15.28
CA ASP A 22 10.98 -23.38 -15.15
C ASP A 22 10.34 -23.35 -13.75
N GLU A 23 9.38 -24.23 -13.52
CA GLU A 23 8.63 -24.27 -12.27
C GLU A 23 9.51 -24.57 -11.03
N SER A 24 10.68 -25.19 -11.21
CA SER A 24 11.61 -25.43 -10.09
C SER A 24 12.17 -24.15 -9.48
N HIS A 25 12.05 -23.01 -10.17
CA HIS A 25 12.43 -21.70 -9.68
C HIS A 25 11.33 -21.03 -8.84
N LEU A 26 10.10 -21.55 -8.89
CA LEU A 26 9.00 -21.03 -8.08
C LEU A 26 9.10 -21.54 -6.64
N SER A 27 8.73 -20.70 -5.70
CA SER A 27 8.56 -21.11 -4.31
C SER A 27 7.38 -22.08 -4.18
N LYS A 28 7.35 -22.86 -3.11
CA LYS A 28 6.31 -23.86 -2.89
C LYS A 28 4.96 -23.20 -2.56
N GLY A 29 3.88 -23.77 -3.09
CA GLY A 29 2.51 -23.42 -2.83
C GLY A 29 1.59 -24.52 -3.36
N ASP A 30 0.33 -24.47 -3.04
CA ASP A 30 -0.70 -25.42 -3.46
C ASP A 30 -1.57 -24.91 -4.60
N VAL A 31 -1.35 -23.66 -5.05
CA VAL A 31 -2.02 -23.05 -6.20
C VAL A 31 -0.99 -22.44 -7.16
N LEU A 32 -1.03 -22.87 -8.42
CA LEU A 32 -0.27 -22.29 -9.52
C LEU A 32 -1.16 -21.27 -10.25
N VAL A 33 -0.70 -20.05 -10.36
CA VAL A 33 -1.43 -18.96 -11.04
C VAL A 33 -0.67 -18.51 -12.27
N LYS A 34 -1.35 -18.47 -13.41
CA LYS A 34 -0.90 -17.79 -14.62
C LYS A 34 -1.11 -16.29 -14.42
N VAL A 35 -0.02 -15.57 -14.21
CA VAL A 35 -0.05 -14.13 -13.95
C VAL A 35 -0.44 -13.36 -15.21
N VAL A 36 -1.45 -12.51 -15.08
CA VAL A 36 -1.91 -11.64 -16.18
C VAL A 36 -1.46 -10.20 -15.95
N TYR A 37 -1.51 -9.73 -14.71
CA TYR A 37 -1.04 -8.41 -14.30
C TYR A 37 -0.31 -8.48 -12.96
N SER A 38 0.65 -7.59 -12.78
CA SER A 38 1.30 -7.26 -11.51
C SER A 38 1.45 -5.75 -11.44
N SER A 39 1.30 -5.15 -10.26
CA SER A 39 1.51 -3.71 -10.11
C SER A 39 2.97 -3.40 -9.74
N ILE A 40 3.38 -2.14 -9.87
CA ILE A 40 4.72 -1.69 -9.47
C ILE A 40 4.59 -0.85 -8.20
N ASN A 41 5.20 -1.33 -7.14
CA ASN A 41 5.17 -0.71 -5.82
C ASN A 41 6.54 -0.11 -5.45
N TYR A 42 6.54 0.83 -4.50
CA TYR A 42 7.80 1.37 -3.95
C TYR A 42 8.71 0.27 -3.39
N LYS A 43 8.13 -0.76 -2.79
CA LYS A 43 8.84 -1.93 -2.25
C LYS A 43 9.56 -2.72 -3.35
N ASP A 44 8.96 -2.84 -4.54
CA ASP A 44 9.61 -3.51 -5.69
C ASP A 44 10.83 -2.73 -6.17
N MET A 45 10.76 -1.40 -6.19
CA MET A 45 11.92 -0.55 -6.51
C MET A 45 13.05 -0.74 -5.47
N LEU A 46 12.72 -0.85 -4.19
CA LEU A 46 13.71 -1.15 -3.15
C LEU A 46 14.30 -2.56 -3.30
N ALA A 47 13.51 -3.54 -3.75
CA ALA A 47 13.97 -4.91 -4.01
C ALA A 47 15.10 -4.99 -5.05
N LEU A 48 15.16 -4.02 -5.95
CA LEU A 48 16.20 -3.91 -6.99
C LEU A 48 17.46 -3.15 -6.53
N GLN A 49 17.49 -2.66 -5.29
CA GLN A 49 18.61 -1.89 -4.75
C GLN A 49 19.50 -2.71 -3.83
N TYR A 50 20.83 -2.51 -3.90
CA TYR A 50 21.81 -3.23 -3.09
C TYR A 50 21.55 -3.12 -1.57
N LYS A 51 21.11 -1.93 -1.12
CA LYS A 51 20.78 -1.64 0.29
C LYS A 51 19.27 -1.53 0.54
N GLY A 52 18.44 -2.04 -0.37
CA GLY A 52 16.98 -1.89 -0.27
C GLY A 52 16.33 -2.70 0.84
N GLY A 53 16.97 -3.79 1.28
CA GLY A 53 16.56 -4.58 2.46
C GLY A 53 15.25 -5.35 2.30
N VAL A 54 14.72 -5.49 1.07
CA VAL A 54 13.46 -6.16 0.79
C VAL A 54 13.68 -7.66 0.56
N ILE A 55 14.49 -8.01 -0.46
CA ILE A 55 14.81 -9.40 -0.76
C ILE A 55 15.82 -9.91 0.25
N ARG A 56 15.53 -11.05 0.88
CA ARG A 56 16.40 -11.68 1.88
C ARG A 56 17.22 -12.81 1.29
N ASP A 57 16.62 -13.60 0.39
CA ASP A 57 17.24 -14.77 -0.23
C ASP A 57 17.33 -14.57 -1.74
N TYR A 58 18.50 -14.86 -2.31
CA TYR A 58 18.79 -14.70 -3.73
C TYR A 58 19.22 -16.04 -4.36
N PRO A 59 18.89 -16.33 -5.63
CA PRO A 59 18.14 -15.48 -6.57
C PRO A 59 16.66 -15.39 -6.23
N MET A 60 15.97 -14.29 -6.62
CA MET A 60 14.58 -14.06 -6.31
C MET A 60 13.82 -13.52 -7.53
N ILE A 61 12.56 -13.92 -7.68
CA ILE A 61 11.60 -13.30 -8.58
C ILE A 61 10.82 -12.26 -7.77
N PRO A 62 10.99 -10.94 -8.02
CA PRO A 62 10.30 -9.90 -7.25
C PRO A 62 8.85 -9.71 -7.71
N GLY A 63 8.19 -8.65 -7.20
CA GLY A 63 6.80 -8.31 -7.46
C GLY A 63 5.92 -8.72 -6.29
N ILE A 64 5.55 -7.73 -5.44
CA ILE A 64 4.85 -7.99 -4.17
C ILE A 64 3.34 -8.19 -4.30
N ASP A 65 2.83 -8.11 -5.50
CA ASP A 65 1.43 -8.39 -5.83
C ASP A 65 1.30 -8.90 -7.26
N PHE A 66 0.23 -9.61 -7.53
CA PHE A 66 -0.17 -10.02 -8.86
C PHE A 66 -1.64 -10.43 -8.88
N ALA A 67 -2.19 -10.48 -10.09
CA ALA A 67 -3.49 -11.06 -10.37
C ALA A 67 -3.44 -11.91 -11.64
N GLY A 68 -4.22 -12.94 -11.67
CA GLY A 68 -4.21 -13.88 -12.79
C GLY A 68 -5.30 -14.94 -12.70
N ILE A 69 -5.07 -16.02 -13.40
CA ILE A 69 -6.00 -17.14 -13.54
C ILE A 69 -5.33 -18.37 -12.93
N VAL A 70 -6.05 -19.10 -12.11
CA VAL A 70 -5.58 -20.38 -11.57
C VAL A 70 -5.33 -21.35 -12.72
N GLU A 71 -4.10 -21.81 -12.87
CA GLU A 71 -3.68 -22.80 -13.87
C GLU A 71 -3.88 -24.23 -13.34
N SER A 72 -3.52 -24.43 -12.05
CA SER A 72 -3.75 -25.69 -11.35
C SER A 72 -3.80 -25.47 -9.84
N SER A 73 -4.52 -26.32 -9.12
CA SER A 73 -4.65 -26.21 -7.67
C SER A 73 -4.77 -27.60 -7.03
N SER A 74 -4.12 -27.78 -5.89
CA SER A 74 -4.40 -28.86 -4.95
C SER A 74 -5.15 -28.37 -3.71
N ASN A 75 -5.54 -27.09 -3.68
CA ASN A 75 -6.33 -26.48 -2.62
C ASN A 75 -7.82 -26.58 -2.94
N ASP A 76 -8.62 -27.03 -2.00
CA ASP A 76 -10.07 -27.28 -2.18
C ASP A 76 -10.89 -25.99 -2.46
N LYS A 77 -10.35 -24.81 -2.11
CA LYS A 77 -11.04 -23.52 -2.31
C LYS A 77 -10.90 -22.96 -3.72
N PHE A 78 -9.89 -23.40 -4.49
CA PHE A 78 -9.58 -22.84 -5.79
C PHE A 78 -9.53 -23.94 -6.88
N LYS A 79 -10.03 -23.61 -8.05
CA LYS A 79 -10.01 -24.51 -9.22
C LYS A 79 -9.45 -23.80 -10.43
N GLU A 80 -9.01 -24.58 -11.42
CA GLU A 80 -8.58 -24.08 -12.72
C GLU A 80 -9.61 -23.14 -13.33
N GLY A 81 -9.15 -21.99 -13.82
CA GLY A 81 -9.97 -20.93 -14.42
C GLY A 81 -10.45 -19.84 -13.44
N ASP A 82 -10.27 -19.99 -12.15
CA ASP A 82 -10.65 -18.95 -11.18
C ASP A 82 -9.79 -17.70 -11.33
N ASN A 83 -10.42 -16.51 -11.30
CA ASN A 83 -9.74 -15.24 -11.29
C ASN A 83 -9.34 -14.87 -9.87
N VAL A 84 -8.04 -14.65 -9.65
CA VAL A 84 -7.48 -14.46 -8.31
C VAL A 84 -6.48 -13.33 -8.27
N LEU A 85 -6.29 -12.78 -7.07
CA LEU A 85 -5.22 -11.83 -6.77
C LEU A 85 -4.48 -12.23 -5.49
N VAL A 86 -3.24 -11.77 -5.40
CA VAL A 86 -2.40 -11.87 -4.19
C VAL A 86 -1.73 -10.54 -3.93
N THR A 87 -1.82 -10.06 -2.70
CA THR A 87 -1.11 -8.85 -2.23
C THR A 87 -0.50 -9.10 -0.86
N GLY A 88 0.73 -8.68 -0.65
CA GLY A 88 1.39 -8.80 0.65
C GLY A 88 1.98 -10.19 0.92
N TYR A 89 1.94 -10.62 2.17
CA TYR A 89 2.64 -11.81 2.66
C TYR A 89 4.13 -11.76 2.29
N ASP A 90 4.73 -12.89 1.96
CA ASP A 90 6.14 -13.00 1.58
C ASP A 90 6.42 -12.86 0.08
N VAL A 91 5.39 -12.60 -0.72
CA VAL A 91 5.47 -12.52 -2.18
C VAL A 91 6.44 -11.42 -2.61
N GLY A 92 7.43 -11.80 -3.43
CA GLY A 92 8.50 -10.92 -3.90
C GLY A 92 9.56 -10.56 -2.85
N VAL A 93 9.54 -11.17 -1.66
CA VAL A 93 10.44 -10.89 -0.53
C VAL A 93 11.26 -12.12 -0.13
N THR A 94 10.61 -13.16 0.39
CA THR A 94 11.18 -14.49 0.70
C THR A 94 10.50 -15.61 -0.08
N HIS A 95 9.45 -15.27 -0.81
CA HIS A 95 8.70 -16.13 -1.71
C HIS A 95 8.71 -15.50 -3.09
N THR A 96 8.78 -16.30 -4.16
CA THR A 96 8.78 -15.78 -5.54
C THR A 96 7.51 -15.00 -5.84
N GLY A 97 7.67 -13.86 -6.54
CA GLY A 97 6.64 -12.85 -6.73
C GLY A 97 6.06 -12.77 -8.14
N GLY A 98 5.28 -11.72 -8.36
CA GLY A 98 4.45 -11.52 -9.53
C GLY A 98 5.15 -11.00 -10.79
N PHE A 99 6.45 -10.72 -10.77
CA PHE A 99 7.18 -10.32 -11.99
C PHE A 99 7.62 -11.54 -12.79
N SER A 100 6.67 -12.40 -13.09
CA SER A 100 6.80 -13.68 -13.77
C SER A 100 5.50 -13.99 -14.51
N GLU A 101 5.55 -14.84 -15.54
CA GLU A 101 4.36 -15.35 -16.22
C GLU A 101 3.57 -16.34 -15.36
N TYR A 102 4.22 -16.96 -14.37
CA TYR A 102 3.60 -17.86 -13.40
C TYR A 102 4.08 -17.58 -11.99
N ALA A 103 3.19 -17.73 -11.02
CA ALA A 103 3.48 -17.69 -9.60
C ALA A 103 2.80 -18.87 -8.91
N GLN A 104 3.52 -19.52 -7.98
CA GLN A 104 2.96 -20.59 -7.15
C GLN A 104 2.93 -20.13 -5.71
N VAL A 105 1.75 -20.17 -5.08
CA VAL A 105 1.53 -19.60 -3.75
C VAL A 105 0.64 -20.49 -2.88
N PRO A 106 0.73 -20.37 -1.55
CA PRO A 106 -0.27 -20.94 -0.65
C PRO A 106 -1.66 -20.36 -0.93
N GLY A 107 -2.68 -21.22 -0.99
CA GLY A 107 -4.06 -20.80 -1.22
C GLY A 107 -4.61 -19.85 -0.16
N GLU A 108 -4.09 -19.90 1.07
CA GLU A 108 -4.43 -18.97 2.15
C GLU A 108 -4.02 -17.51 1.92
N TRP A 109 -3.17 -17.26 0.92
CA TRP A 109 -2.77 -15.90 0.53
C TRP A 109 -3.64 -15.31 -0.58
N ILE A 110 -4.44 -16.15 -1.21
CA ILE A 110 -5.22 -15.81 -2.40
C ILE A 110 -6.55 -15.18 -2.00
N VAL A 111 -6.92 -14.12 -2.69
CA VAL A 111 -8.26 -13.53 -2.64
C VAL A 111 -8.91 -13.73 -4.01
N PRO A 112 -10.15 -14.26 -4.07
CA PRO A 112 -10.93 -14.25 -5.30
C PRO A 112 -11.19 -12.81 -5.75
N ILE A 113 -11.04 -12.55 -7.05
CA ILE A 113 -11.37 -11.21 -7.57
C ILE A 113 -12.89 -11.05 -7.55
N PRO A 114 -13.44 -9.95 -6.96
CA PRO A 114 -14.87 -9.67 -6.98
C PRO A 114 -15.44 -9.67 -8.40
N GLN A 115 -16.67 -10.11 -8.57
CA GLN A 115 -17.31 -10.26 -9.89
C GLN A 115 -17.39 -8.94 -10.68
N GLU A 116 -17.50 -7.81 -9.97
CA GLU A 116 -17.57 -6.46 -10.54
C GLU A 116 -16.21 -5.90 -10.95
N MET A 117 -15.13 -6.62 -10.66
CA MET A 117 -13.76 -6.16 -10.91
C MET A 117 -13.04 -7.07 -11.93
N SER A 118 -12.44 -6.49 -12.94
CA SER A 118 -11.56 -7.21 -13.85
C SER A 118 -10.19 -7.51 -13.22
N ILE A 119 -9.48 -8.53 -13.76
CA ILE A 119 -8.09 -8.83 -13.35
C ILE A 119 -7.18 -7.60 -13.50
N LYS A 120 -7.41 -6.78 -14.53
CA LYS A 120 -6.64 -5.54 -14.73
C LYS A 120 -6.92 -4.51 -13.64
N GLU A 121 -8.18 -4.28 -13.32
CA GLU A 121 -8.58 -3.30 -12.30
C GLU A 121 -8.05 -3.68 -10.93
N SER A 122 -8.06 -4.97 -10.58
CA SER A 122 -7.47 -5.42 -9.31
C SER A 122 -6.01 -5.00 -9.17
N MET A 123 -5.23 -4.98 -10.25
CA MET A 123 -3.83 -4.54 -10.23
C MET A 123 -3.64 -3.04 -10.52
N VAL A 124 -4.66 -2.33 -11.02
CA VAL A 124 -4.69 -0.86 -10.98
C VAL A 124 -4.74 -0.37 -9.52
N TYR A 125 -5.49 -1.05 -8.67
CA TYR A 125 -5.48 -0.81 -7.22
C TYR A 125 -4.25 -1.45 -6.56
N GLY A 126 -4.03 -2.74 -6.74
CA GLY A 126 -2.90 -3.49 -6.21
C GLY A 126 -2.72 -3.32 -4.70
N THR A 127 -1.51 -3.54 -4.22
CA THR A 127 -1.14 -3.33 -2.82
C THR A 127 -1.35 -1.88 -2.36
N ALA A 128 -1.17 -0.91 -3.24
CA ALA A 128 -1.35 0.50 -2.91
C ALA A 128 -2.82 0.84 -2.63
N GLY A 129 -3.74 0.37 -3.47
CA GLY A 129 -5.19 0.55 -3.28
C GLY A 129 -5.69 -0.18 -2.04
N PHE A 130 -5.27 -1.41 -1.84
CA PHE A 130 -5.56 -2.17 -0.63
C PHE A 130 -5.10 -1.45 0.64
N THR A 131 -3.86 -0.90 0.64
CA THR A 131 -3.32 -0.13 1.78
C THR A 131 -4.13 1.15 2.03
N ALA A 132 -4.59 1.82 0.98
CA ALA A 132 -5.45 3.00 1.08
C ALA A 132 -6.80 2.67 1.73
N ALA A 133 -7.47 1.62 1.24
CA ALA A 133 -8.75 1.16 1.77
C ALA A 133 -8.62 0.69 3.23
N LEU A 134 -7.58 -0.09 3.57
CA LEU A 134 -7.30 -0.52 4.93
C LEU A 134 -7.05 0.67 5.88
N SER A 135 -6.33 1.71 5.39
CA SER A 135 -6.11 2.93 6.18
C SER A 135 -7.42 3.67 6.50
N ILE A 136 -8.33 3.77 5.52
CA ILE A 136 -9.66 4.38 5.69
C ILE A 136 -10.50 3.53 6.66
N PHE A 137 -10.53 2.23 6.46
CA PHE A 137 -11.24 1.29 7.34
C PHE A 137 -10.80 1.41 8.80
N GLU A 138 -9.49 1.53 9.04
CA GLU A 138 -8.98 1.77 10.39
C GLU A 138 -9.43 3.13 10.96
N LEU A 139 -9.45 4.21 10.16
CA LEU A 139 -9.95 5.50 10.63
C LEU A 139 -11.46 5.43 10.98
N GLU A 140 -12.25 4.68 10.21
CA GLU A 140 -13.68 4.49 10.46
C GLU A 140 -13.95 3.72 11.77
N LYS A 141 -13.12 2.75 12.13
CA LYS A 141 -13.18 2.09 13.46
C LYS A 141 -13.02 3.07 14.62
N TYR A 142 -12.34 4.20 14.39
CA TYR A 142 -12.15 5.27 15.38
C TYR A 142 -13.12 6.43 15.18
N GLY A 143 -14.25 6.20 14.50
CA GLY A 143 -15.37 7.13 14.44
C GLY A 143 -15.40 8.06 13.23
N MET A 144 -14.48 7.90 12.27
CA MET A 144 -14.59 8.62 10.99
C MET A 144 -15.87 8.16 10.27
N ASN A 145 -16.73 9.10 9.95
CA ASN A 145 -17.96 8.79 9.24
C ASN A 145 -18.44 9.97 8.38
N ILE A 146 -19.14 9.67 7.32
CA ILE A 146 -19.61 10.65 6.33
C ILE A 146 -20.61 11.67 6.90
N LYS A 147 -21.40 11.30 7.91
CA LYS A 147 -22.43 12.19 8.47
C LYS A 147 -21.81 13.40 9.18
N SER A 148 -20.66 13.24 9.78
CA SER A 148 -19.96 14.32 10.49
C SER A 148 -19.13 15.23 9.57
N GLN A 149 -18.87 14.82 8.32
CA GLN A 149 -18.02 15.53 7.35
C GLN A 149 -16.72 16.06 7.97
N PRO A 150 -15.88 15.17 8.55
CA PRO A 150 -14.67 15.57 9.25
C PRO A 150 -13.63 16.18 8.33
N GLU A 151 -12.70 16.96 8.89
CA GLU A 151 -11.53 17.46 8.19
C GLU A 151 -10.48 16.36 8.06
N ILE A 152 -10.21 15.92 6.85
CA ILE A 152 -9.29 14.79 6.55
C ILE A 152 -8.05 15.30 5.84
N LEU A 153 -6.89 14.95 6.37
CA LEU A 153 -5.59 15.21 5.77
C LEU A 153 -5.06 13.94 5.09
N VAL A 154 -4.57 14.04 3.87
CA VAL A 154 -3.93 12.93 3.14
C VAL A 154 -2.56 13.36 2.65
N SER A 155 -1.50 12.69 3.06
CA SER A 155 -0.14 12.93 2.57
C SER A 155 0.19 12.11 1.33
N GLY A 156 1.24 12.51 0.58
CA GLY A 156 1.66 11.79 -0.61
C GLY A 156 0.56 11.67 -1.67
N ALA A 157 -0.27 12.70 -1.79
CA ALA A 157 -1.54 12.74 -2.50
C ALA A 157 -1.49 12.32 -3.99
N THR A 158 -0.33 12.33 -4.62
CA THR A 158 -0.13 11.89 -6.01
C THR A 158 0.69 10.59 -6.12
N GLY A 159 0.98 9.95 -4.98
CA GLY A 159 1.59 8.62 -4.91
C GLY A 159 0.55 7.51 -5.02
N GLY A 160 0.99 6.25 -5.11
CA GLY A 160 0.11 5.09 -5.25
C GLY A 160 -0.99 5.04 -4.19
N VAL A 161 -0.63 5.02 -2.91
CA VAL A 161 -1.60 4.95 -1.81
C VAL A 161 -2.41 6.23 -1.67
N GLY A 162 -1.76 7.40 -1.62
CA GLY A 162 -2.44 8.67 -1.36
C GLY A 162 -3.43 9.07 -2.45
N SER A 163 -3.12 8.80 -3.71
CA SER A 163 -4.04 9.11 -4.82
C SER A 163 -5.29 8.24 -4.80
N VAL A 164 -5.16 6.96 -4.47
CA VAL A 164 -6.30 6.06 -4.33
C VAL A 164 -7.10 6.40 -3.07
N ALA A 165 -6.45 6.72 -1.95
CA ALA A 165 -7.14 7.12 -0.72
C ALA A 165 -8.04 8.35 -0.93
N ILE A 166 -7.55 9.39 -1.63
CA ILE A 166 -8.36 10.58 -1.95
C ILE A 166 -9.57 10.20 -2.81
N GLN A 167 -9.37 9.35 -3.82
CA GLN A 167 -10.45 8.92 -4.70
C GLN A 167 -11.50 8.09 -3.95
N ILE A 168 -11.11 7.18 -3.09
CA ILE A 168 -12.03 6.40 -2.25
C ILE A 168 -12.82 7.33 -1.33
N LEU A 169 -12.14 8.21 -0.57
CA LEU A 169 -12.80 9.17 0.32
C LEU A 169 -13.80 10.04 -0.43
N HIS A 170 -13.39 10.60 -1.57
CA HIS A 170 -14.28 11.43 -2.40
C HIS A 170 -15.47 10.64 -2.96
N LYS A 171 -15.24 9.40 -3.43
CA LYS A 171 -16.29 8.54 -3.99
C LYS A 171 -17.31 8.11 -2.93
N ILE A 172 -16.89 7.86 -1.69
CA ILE A 172 -17.77 7.58 -0.56
C ILE A 172 -18.60 8.83 -0.19
N GLY A 173 -18.08 10.05 -0.46
CA GLY A 173 -18.78 11.31 -0.24
C GLY A 173 -18.19 12.18 0.88
N TYR A 174 -16.95 11.92 1.33
CA TYR A 174 -16.23 12.87 2.18
C TYR A 174 -15.85 14.10 1.36
N GLU A 175 -16.21 15.31 1.87
CA GLU A 175 -16.03 16.58 1.16
C GLU A 175 -14.78 17.35 1.60
N ASN A 176 -14.40 17.24 2.88
CA ASN A 176 -13.35 18.07 3.46
C ASN A 176 -11.97 17.38 3.42
N ILE A 177 -11.51 17.07 2.21
CA ILE A 177 -10.23 16.39 1.98
C ILE A 177 -9.15 17.44 1.66
N THR A 178 -8.11 17.52 2.52
CA THR A 178 -6.91 18.33 2.30
C THR A 178 -5.77 17.42 1.89
N ALA A 179 -5.18 17.67 0.74
CA ALA A 179 -4.07 16.90 0.19
C ALA A 179 -2.71 17.58 0.46
N ILE A 180 -1.71 16.83 0.92
CA ILE A 180 -0.32 17.29 0.96
C ILE A 180 0.39 16.85 -0.31
N VAL A 181 0.97 17.82 -1.02
CA VAL A 181 1.82 17.58 -2.18
C VAL A 181 3.19 18.23 -1.96
N ARG A 182 4.19 17.81 -2.76
CA ARG A 182 5.56 18.30 -2.66
C ARG A 182 5.89 19.40 -3.66
N LYS A 183 5.17 19.47 -4.78
CA LYS A 183 5.46 20.36 -5.91
C LYS A 183 4.17 20.98 -6.43
N GLU A 184 4.22 22.23 -6.87
CA GLU A 184 3.08 22.97 -7.41
C GLU A 184 2.36 22.23 -8.54
N LYS A 185 3.10 21.60 -9.45
CA LYS A 185 2.53 20.82 -10.57
C LYS A 185 1.63 19.66 -10.15
N GLN A 186 1.68 19.25 -8.87
CA GLN A 186 0.84 18.18 -8.31
C GLN A 186 -0.50 18.70 -7.77
N ILE A 187 -0.67 20.02 -7.63
CA ILE A 187 -1.88 20.63 -7.06
C ILE A 187 -3.11 20.27 -7.90
N GLU A 188 -3.05 20.52 -9.21
CA GLU A 188 -4.18 20.23 -10.09
C GLU A 188 -4.48 18.72 -10.20
N ILE A 189 -3.47 17.89 -10.06
CA ILE A 189 -3.66 16.43 -10.02
C ILE A 189 -4.45 16.06 -8.77
N ALA A 190 -4.04 16.53 -7.59
CA ALA A 190 -4.72 16.22 -6.33
C ALA A 190 -6.18 16.73 -6.30
N LYS A 191 -6.44 17.91 -6.86
CA LYS A 191 -7.81 18.44 -7.02
C LYS A 191 -8.67 17.55 -7.91
N LYS A 192 -8.13 17.09 -9.05
CA LYS A 192 -8.84 16.19 -9.97
C LYS A 192 -9.17 14.83 -9.33
N LEU A 193 -8.38 14.40 -8.35
CA LEU A 193 -8.64 13.17 -7.59
C LEU A 193 -9.75 13.32 -6.55
N GLY A 194 -10.17 14.56 -6.23
CA GLY A 194 -11.24 14.86 -5.28
C GLY A 194 -10.81 15.66 -4.04
N ALA A 195 -9.54 16.11 -3.95
CA ALA A 195 -9.12 16.96 -2.85
C ALA A 195 -9.75 18.37 -2.96
N LYS A 196 -10.42 18.82 -1.89
CA LYS A 196 -10.99 20.16 -1.77
C LYS A 196 -9.90 21.22 -1.60
N GLN A 197 -8.89 20.91 -0.82
CA GLN A 197 -7.74 21.76 -0.56
C GLN A 197 -6.44 21.03 -0.85
N VAL A 198 -5.43 21.78 -1.29
CA VAL A 198 -4.10 21.22 -1.53
C VAL A 198 -3.06 22.16 -0.93
N ILE A 199 -2.15 21.59 -0.13
CA ILE A 199 -1.09 22.33 0.55
C ILE A 199 0.29 21.76 0.22
N ILE A 200 1.28 22.65 0.17
CA ILE A 200 2.69 22.31 0.22
C ILE A 200 3.14 22.68 1.62
N ILE A 201 3.67 21.72 2.36
CA ILE A 201 4.06 21.92 3.74
C ILE A 201 5.42 22.63 3.82
N GLU A 202 5.49 23.58 4.73
CA GLU A 202 6.76 24.17 5.18
C GLU A 202 7.08 23.63 6.58
N ASP A 203 8.36 23.40 6.83
CA ASP A 203 8.81 22.95 8.15
C ASP A 203 8.64 24.07 9.17
N ASP A 204 8.12 23.69 10.34
CA ASP A 204 8.04 24.58 11.48
C ASP A 204 8.41 23.80 12.76
N ASN A 205 9.24 24.40 13.58
CA ASN A 205 9.79 23.78 14.79
C ASN A 205 8.85 23.81 16.01
N LYS A 206 7.60 24.32 15.88
CA LYS A 206 6.68 24.37 17.02
C LYS A 206 6.17 22.96 17.37
N PRO A 207 6.21 22.56 18.64
CA PRO A 207 5.81 21.20 19.04
C PRO A 207 4.31 20.96 18.94
N LEU A 208 3.50 22.02 18.97
CA LEU A 208 2.04 21.96 18.86
C LEU A 208 1.53 23.14 18.02
N LYS A 209 0.54 22.90 17.18
CA LYS A 209 -0.14 23.89 16.33
C LYS A 209 -1.64 23.91 16.62
N LYS A 210 -2.37 24.86 16.04
CA LYS A 210 -3.83 24.84 16.05
C LYS A 210 -4.32 23.53 15.44
N GLY A 211 -5.23 22.83 16.12
CA GLY A 211 -5.94 21.67 15.56
C GLY A 211 -6.86 22.12 14.43
N ILE A 212 -6.77 21.44 13.31
CA ILE A 212 -7.56 21.73 12.10
C ILE A 212 -7.97 20.46 11.35
N PHE A 213 -7.44 19.30 11.72
CA PHE A 213 -7.79 18.02 11.09
C PHE A 213 -8.29 17.03 12.15
N ASP A 214 -9.32 16.28 11.82
CA ASP A 214 -9.84 15.22 12.67
C ASP A 214 -9.16 13.90 12.37
N TYR A 215 -8.85 13.65 11.09
CA TYR A 215 -8.20 12.42 10.63
C TYR A 215 -7.04 12.73 9.70
N PHE A 216 -6.02 11.87 9.78
CA PHE A 216 -4.84 11.97 8.92
C PHE A 216 -4.43 10.61 8.38
N LEU A 217 -4.36 10.47 7.05
CA LEU A 217 -3.82 9.31 6.36
C LEU A 217 -2.42 9.65 5.84
N ASP A 218 -1.40 9.10 6.49
CA ASP A 218 -0.01 9.38 6.15
C ASP A 218 0.63 8.25 5.34
N THR A 219 1.06 8.58 4.13
CA THR A 219 1.76 7.67 3.21
C THR A 219 3.24 8.01 3.03
N VAL A 220 3.77 8.96 3.79
CA VAL A 220 5.10 9.55 3.55
C VAL A 220 6.07 9.32 4.70
N GLY A 221 5.60 9.43 5.94
CA GLY A 221 6.43 9.23 7.12
C GLY A 221 7.23 10.44 7.57
N SER A 222 8.05 10.27 8.61
CA SER A 222 9.02 11.22 9.16
C SER A 222 8.44 12.61 9.46
N ASN A 223 8.99 13.69 8.88
CA ASN A 223 8.57 15.07 9.10
C ASN A 223 7.13 15.35 8.63
N VAL A 224 6.62 14.60 7.66
CA VAL A 224 5.23 14.74 7.19
C VAL A 224 4.25 14.17 8.23
N THR A 225 4.59 13.04 8.85
CA THR A 225 3.85 12.53 10.00
C THR A 225 3.79 13.58 11.12
N LEU A 226 4.93 14.18 11.47
CA LEU A 226 5.00 15.24 12.49
C LEU A 226 4.12 16.44 12.14
N TYR A 227 4.12 16.86 10.89
CA TYR A 227 3.27 17.96 10.43
C TYR A 227 1.79 17.70 10.72
N GLY A 228 1.30 16.50 10.41
CA GLY A 228 -0.09 16.12 10.67
C GLY A 228 -0.40 16.00 12.16
N LEU A 229 0.41 15.25 12.92
CA LEU A 229 0.19 15.04 14.36
C LEU A 229 0.07 16.35 15.16
N LYS A 230 0.89 17.37 14.84
CA LYS A 230 0.84 18.69 15.45
C LYS A 230 -0.48 19.43 15.23
N ARG A 231 -1.25 19.06 14.20
CA ARG A 231 -2.47 19.73 13.69
C ARG A 231 -3.73 18.92 13.85
N LEU A 232 -3.64 17.74 14.42
CA LEU A 232 -4.84 16.98 14.76
C LEU A 232 -5.64 17.70 15.86
N ASN A 233 -6.95 17.66 15.73
CA ASN A 233 -7.92 18.11 16.72
C ASN A 233 -7.89 17.21 17.98
N TYR A 234 -8.68 17.57 18.99
CA TYR A 234 -8.89 16.74 20.17
C TYR A 234 -9.46 15.39 19.77
N GLN A 235 -8.86 14.28 20.27
CA GLN A 235 -9.17 12.89 19.89
C GLN A 235 -8.93 12.54 18.41
N GLY A 236 -8.22 13.38 17.66
CA GLY A 236 -7.89 13.10 16.27
C GLY A 236 -7.05 11.84 16.07
N VAL A 237 -7.19 11.21 14.91
CA VAL A 237 -6.57 9.91 14.62
C VAL A 237 -5.75 10.00 13.34
N ALA A 238 -4.53 9.48 13.38
CA ALA A 238 -3.67 9.31 12.22
C ALA A 238 -3.39 7.83 11.93
N THR A 239 -3.39 7.45 10.67
CA THR A 239 -2.79 6.20 10.18
C THR A 239 -1.47 6.49 9.49
N VAL A 240 -0.51 5.57 9.57
CA VAL A 240 0.78 5.66 8.88
C VAL A 240 1.11 4.35 8.20
N CYS A 241 1.40 4.40 6.89
CA CYS A 241 1.74 3.23 6.07
C CYS A 241 3.00 3.43 5.21
N GLY A 242 3.56 4.64 5.15
CA GLY A 242 4.70 4.96 4.28
C GLY A 242 5.90 5.54 5.02
N ASN A 243 7.06 5.40 4.37
CA ASN A 243 8.35 5.83 4.91
C ASN A 243 9.28 6.47 3.87
N VAL A 244 8.70 7.02 2.80
CA VAL A 244 9.48 7.64 1.68
C VAL A 244 10.34 8.82 2.15
N ALA A 245 9.89 9.54 3.19
CA ALA A 245 10.64 10.65 3.80
C ALA A 245 11.63 10.17 4.89
N GLY A 246 11.63 8.89 5.24
CA GLY A 246 12.50 8.30 6.25
C GLY A 246 11.74 7.51 7.31
N ASN A 247 12.48 6.72 8.08
CA ASN A 247 11.94 5.79 9.09
C ASN A 247 11.91 6.38 10.52
N SER A 248 12.49 7.56 10.72
CA SER A 248 12.58 8.17 12.05
C SER A 248 11.39 9.08 12.34
N LEU A 249 10.83 8.98 13.53
CA LEU A 249 9.76 9.83 14.01
C LEU A 249 10.20 10.56 15.29
N ASN A 250 10.62 11.82 15.17
CA ASN A 250 11.02 12.69 16.29
C ASN A 250 9.81 13.45 16.85
N ALA A 251 8.79 12.73 17.32
CA ALA A 251 7.55 13.32 17.78
C ALA A 251 7.67 13.94 19.18
N ASN A 252 7.05 15.12 19.37
CA ASN A 252 6.79 15.67 20.70
C ASN A 252 5.57 14.97 21.29
N ILE A 253 5.59 14.68 22.59
CA ILE A 253 4.50 13.98 23.27
C ILE A 253 3.26 14.87 23.53
N LEU A 254 3.38 16.19 23.45
CA LEU A 254 2.28 17.13 23.78
C LEU A 254 0.99 16.89 22.98
N PRO A 255 1.01 16.64 21.66
CA PRO A 255 -0.23 16.33 20.95
C PRO A 255 -0.97 15.11 21.54
N PHE A 256 -0.22 14.10 21.98
CA PHE A 256 -0.80 12.88 22.55
C PHE A 256 -1.44 13.14 23.92
N ILE A 257 -0.73 13.79 24.85
CA ILE A 257 -1.25 14.00 26.22
C ILE A 257 -2.27 15.14 26.31
N LEU A 258 -2.15 16.20 25.50
CA LEU A 258 -3.05 17.35 25.57
C LEU A 258 -4.30 17.21 24.70
N ARG A 259 -4.24 16.40 23.65
CA ARG A 259 -5.37 16.20 22.71
C ARG A 259 -5.84 14.75 22.60
N GLY A 260 -5.14 13.81 23.26
CA GLY A 260 -5.50 12.39 23.19
C GLY A 260 -5.48 11.80 21.78
N ILE A 261 -4.61 12.33 20.89
CA ILE A 261 -4.52 11.85 19.53
C ILE A 261 -4.01 10.40 19.48
N LYS A 262 -4.31 9.73 18.39
CA LYS A 262 -3.86 8.36 18.13
C LYS A 262 -3.02 8.31 16.85
N LEU A 263 -1.98 7.47 16.86
CA LEU A 263 -1.18 7.12 15.69
C LEU A 263 -1.22 5.61 15.52
N ILE A 264 -1.69 5.14 14.37
CA ILE A 264 -1.95 3.72 14.07
C ILE A 264 -1.08 3.31 12.90
N GLY A 265 -0.26 2.29 13.08
CA GLY A 265 0.48 1.65 11.98
C GLY A 265 -0.44 0.79 11.12
N ILE A 266 -0.28 0.87 9.81
CA ILE A 266 -1.02 0.06 8.84
C ILE A 266 -0.09 -1.02 8.27
N ASP A 267 -0.29 -2.26 8.71
CA ASP A 267 0.35 -3.42 8.10
C ASP A 267 -0.57 -4.04 7.04
N SER A 268 -0.31 -3.71 5.78
CA SER A 268 -1.03 -4.29 4.65
C SER A 268 -0.45 -5.66 4.19
N VAL A 269 0.60 -6.15 4.86
CA VAL A 269 1.31 -7.39 4.51
C VAL A 269 0.67 -8.60 5.19
N TYR A 270 0.51 -8.55 6.52
CA TYR A 270 0.03 -9.67 7.32
C TYR A 270 -1.33 -9.41 7.99
N VAL A 271 -2.12 -8.48 7.47
CA VAL A 271 -3.49 -8.27 7.93
C VAL A 271 -4.30 -9.57 7.84
N ASP A 272 -5.21 -9.78 8.79
CA ASP A 272 -6.10 -10.95 8.82
C ASP A 272 -6.79 -11.17 7.48
N HIS A 273 -6.88 -12.43 7.05
CA HIS A 273 -7.39 -12.80 5.72
C HIS A 273 -8.85 -12.37 5.53
N ASN A 274 -9.70 -12.48 6.56
CA ASN A 274 -11.09 -12.07 6.47
C ASN A 274 -11.21 -10.54 6.26
N ILE A 275 -10.38 -9.75 6.97
CA ILE A 275 -10.33 -8.30 6.76
C ILE A 275 -9.84 -8.00 5.34
N ARG A 276 -8.90 -8.79 4.82
CA ARG A 276 -8.39 -8.62 3.46
C ARG A 276 -9.48 -8.88 2.42
N GLU A 277 -10.27 -9.95 2.56
CA GLU A 277 -11.40 -10.25 1.69
C GLU A 277 -12.49 -9.17 1.76
N ASP A 278 -12.81 -8.69 2.96
CA ASP A 278 -13.83 -7.63 3.16
C ASP A 278 -13.43 -6.28 2.51
N ILE A 279 -12.15 -6.02 2.37
CA ILE A 279 -11.63 -4.76 1.79
C ILE A 279 -11.57 -4.83 0.27
N TRP A 280 -11.35 -6.02 -0.30
CA TRP A 280 -11.33 -6.22 -1.75
C TRP A 280 -12.73 -6.30 -2.35
#